data_9e42f353784ed0f43e602735744c4fbd
#
_entry.id   9e42f353784ed0f43e602735744c4fbd
#
_cell.length_a   1.000
_cell.length_b   1.000
_cell.length_c   1.000
_cell.angle_alpha   90.00
_cell.angle_beta   90.00
_cell.angle_gamma   90.00
#
_symmetry.space_group_name_H-M   'P 1'
#
loop_
_entity.id
_entity.type
_entity.pdbx_description
1 polymer ?
#
loop_
_entity_poly.entity_id
_entity_poly.type
_entity_poly.pdbx_seq_one_letter_code
_entity_poly.pdbx_strand_id
1 'polypeptide(L)'
;MRVASRNRRAGEGPSPCLRAVLPLLCVSLSAAPAAAAPAASVASTPVRILIESPPPGTLVRNKVHQAPIRGNAMAEGEKPAEFDVILAIDVSGSTKEASGVDVDGDGEVGFNPQVELVEPGAYPSDLRSTDPGDTILAAEVAAATSLLSTLDARRVRVGLVTFSGEMDPKTGKRARYDQQDAWVEMPLTDDFERVGAALRAIQARGPYGGTNFAAGVRLAITELAGLSGAKSRPRPDASKVVLFLTDGVPSFPFGLGNRMDPGDVEASLNAARLAHKAGITFNTYSLGPNALASPVAATEIARITRGTYMPVQNPGDIISFLQGVSFASVDDVVFTNLTTSEVSYDVRLSPDGSFSGFVPVREGVNRVRVTALTTGGTSGSVELDLEFETSGLTGRELGLELERIRERNKQLMLLIERERIQRFREQQRKMLELEVIEPDDE
;
A
#
# COMPACT_ATOMS: atom_id res chain seq x y z
N MET A 1 55.22 -36.46 -24.63
CA MET A 1 56.38 -36.11 -25.47
C MET A 1 56.68 -34.67 -25.23
N ARG A 2 57.60 -34.44 -24.36
CA ARG A 2 58.92 -33.82 -24.52
C ARG A 2 58.83 -32.44 -25.11
N VAL A 3 59.19 -31.37 -24.44
CA VAL A 3 60.47 -30.97 -23.79
C VAL A 3 60.80 -29.61 -24.39
N ALA A 4 60.97 -28.67 -23.61
CA ALA A 4 62.08 -28.01 -22.95
C ALA A 4 62.49 -26.76 -23.71
N SER A 5 62.69 -25.68 -23.07
CA SER A 5 63.64 -25.22 -22.08
C SER A 5 64.68 -24.27 -22.63
N ARG A 6 65.01 -23.32 -21.78
CA ARG A 6 66.39 -22.73 -21.58
C ARG A 6 66.74 -21.53 -22.46
N ASN A 7 67.36 -20.56 -22.03
CA ASN A 7 68.10 -20.12 -20.87
C ASN A 7 68.97 -18.89 -21.22
N ARG A 8 69.19 -18.00 -20.25
CA ARG A 8 70.44 -17.34 -19.85
C ARG A 8 71.12 -16.33 -20.84
N ARG A 9 71.72 -15.28 -20.44
CA ARG A 9 72.52 -14.74 -19.31
C ARG A 9 72.91 -13.32 -19.68
N ALA A 10 72.86 -12.32 -18.81
CA ALA A 10 73.95 -11.82 -17.95
C ALA A 10 75.14 -11.13 -18.64
N GLY A 11 75.56 -9.99 -18.11
CA GLY A 11 76.80 -9.34 -18.30
C GLY A 11 76.70 -7.80 -18.11
N GLU A 12 76.94 -7.33 -16.92
CA GLU A 12 78.12 -6.62 -16.36
C GLU A 12 78.40 -5.21 -16.92
N GLY A 13 78.37 -4.28 -15.98
CA GLY A 13 78.75 -2.88 -15.84
C GLY A 13 80.17 -2.50 -16.28
N PRO A 14 80.85 -1.42 -15.78
CA PRO A 14 80.39 -0.26 -14.98
C PRO A 14 80.83 1.09 -15.53
N SER A 15 80.28 2.18 -14.96
CA SER A 15 80.68 3.60 -14.71
C SER A 15 81.75 4.29 -15.65
N PRO A 16 81.81 5.65 -15.80
CA PRO A 16 81.82 6.57 -14.67
C PRO A 16 81.10 7.98 -14.90
N CYS A 17 80.88 8.59 -13.81
CA CYS A 17 80.79 10.06 -13.50
C CYS A 17 80.78 11.10 -14.63
N LEU A 18 79.73 11.92 -14.64
CA LEU A 18 79.87 13.34 -14.94
C LEU A 18 78.90 14.13 -14.03
N ARG A 19 79.54 14.98 -13.16
CA ARG A 19 78.80 15.97 -12.36
C ARG A 19 78.30 17.06 -13.28
N ALA A 20 77.03 17.28 -13.32
CA ALA A 20 76.41 18.53 -13.83
C ALA A 20 75.53 19.10 -12.70
N VAL A 21 75.95 20.27 -12.26
CA VAL A 21 75.22 21.12 -11.33
C VAL A 21 74.09 21.74 -12.10
N LEU A 22 72.85 21.49 -11.68
CA LEU A 22 71.66 22.22 -12.16
C LEU A 22 71.03 22.98 -10.98
N PRO A 23 70.63 24.23 -11.15
CA PRO A 23 70.07 25.03 -10.08
C PRO A 23 68.65 24.56 -9.71
N LEU A 24 68.38 24.55 -8.43
CA LEU A 24 67.05 24.34 -7.87
C LEU A 24 66.12 25.49 -8.32
N LEU A 25 65.22 25.21 -9.23
CA LEU A 25 64.05 26.03 -9.44
C LEU A 25 62.94 25.54 -8.48
N CYS A 26 62.70 26.28 -7.40
CA CYS A 26 61.54 26.12 -6.54
C CYS A 26 60.32 26.53 -7.32
N VAL A 27 59.58 25.56 -7.91
CA VAL A 27 58.24 25.77 -8.40
C VAL A 27 57.30 25.58 -7.19
N SER A 28 56.85 26.69 -6.62
CA SER A 28 55.76 26.72 -5.67
C SER A 28 54.45 26.33 -6.38
N LEU A 29 54.05 25.04 -6.20
CA LEU A 29 52.70 24.60 -6.57
C LEU A 29 51.71 25.27 -5.61
N SER A 30 51.13 26.38 -6.04
CA SER A 30 49.91 26.90 -5.41
C SER A 30 48.76 25.94 -5.68
N ALA A 31 48.41 25.12 -4.71
CA ALA A 31 47.16 24.37 -4.72
C ALA A 31 46.02 25.37 -4.64
N ALA A 32 45.36 25.65 -5.75
CA ALA A 32 44.10 26.33 -5.76
C ALA A 32 43.08 25.45 -5.00
N PRO A 33 42.29 26.03 -4.08
CA PRO A 33 41.22 25.24 -3.44
C PRO A 33 40.23 24.80 -4.53
N ALA A 34 40.03 23.48 -4.64
CA ALA A 34 38.95 22.92 -5.45
C ALA A 34 37.65 23.56 -4.97
N ALA A 35 37.06 24.39 -5.80
CA ALA A 35 35.72 24.90 -5.56
C ALA A 35 34.80 23.66 -5.47
N ALA A 36 34.27 23.43 -4.30
CA ALA A 36 33.21 22.45 -4.10
C ALA A 36 32.06 22.82 -5.06
N ALA A 37 31.72 21.91 -5.98
CA ALA A 37 30.55 22.07 -6.82
C ALA A 37 29.35 22.34 -5.88
N PRO A 38 28.50 23.32 -6.19
CA PRO A 38 27.30 23.54 -5.37
C PRO A 38 26.51 22.23 -5.36
N ALA A 39 26.26 21.71 -4.17
CA ALA A 39 25.32 20.61 -3.98
C ALA A 39 24.03 21.04 -4.70
N ALA A 40 23.58 20.22 -5.64
CA ALA A 40 22.32 20.45 -6.30
C ALA A 40 21.27 20.59 -5.19
N SER A 41 20.74 21.80 -5.02
CA SER A 41 19.60 22.02 -4.15
C SER A 41 18.47 21.18 -4.74
N VAL A 42 18.12 20.10 -4.09
CA VAL A 42 16.85 19.43 -4.34
C VAL A 42 15.82 20.51 -4.12
N ALA A 43 15.17 20.95 -5.19
CA ALA A 43 14.09 21.91 -5.09
C ALA A 43 13.06 21.29 -4.17
N SER A 44 12.94 21.83 -2.95
CA SER A 44 11.94 21.39 -2.00
C SER A 44 10.58 21.69 -2.59
N THR A 45 9.81 20.65 -2.87
CA THR A 45 8.44 20.84 -3.34
C THR A 45 7.66 21.42 -2.17
N PRO A 46 7.18 22.67 -2.25
CA PRO A 46 6.41 23.26 -1.15
C PRO A 46 5.11 22.46 -0.95
N VAL A 47 4.60 22.49 0.27
CA VAL A 47 3.35 21.80 0.65
C VAL A 47 2.24 22.83 0.73
N ARG A 48 1.17 22.59 0.01
CA ARG A 48 -0.05 23.37 0.09
C ARG A 48 -1.00 22.75 1.10
N ILE A 49 -1.43 23.54 2.10
CA ILE A 49 -2.40 23.14 3.11
C ILE A 49 -3.64 24.01 2.96
N LEU A 50 -4.80 23.39 2.84
CA LEU A 50 -6.09 24.05 2.80
C LEU A 50 -6.89 23.62 4.03
N ILE A 51 -7.22 24.57 4.91
CA ILE A 51 -8.13 24.32 6.03
C ILE A 51 -9.57 24.54 5.54
N GLU A 52 -10.36 23.48 5.60
CA GLU A 52 -11.78 23.50 5.18
C GLU A 52 -12.71 23.90 6.33
N SER A 53 -12.32 23.50 7.54
CA SER A 53 -13.09 23.80 8.77
C SER A 53 -12.17 23.76 10.00
N PRO A 54 -12.36 24.67 10.97
CA PRO A 54 -13.25 25.82 10.94
C PRO A 54 -12.64 26.98 10.12
N PRO A 55 -13.44 27.92 9.64
CA PRO A 55 -12.95 29.19 9.10
C PRO A 55 -12.13 29.97 10.15
N PRO A 56 -11.13 30.78 9.76
CA PRO A 56 -10.39 31.62 10.68
C PRO A 56 -11.29 32.54 11.49
N GLY A 57 -11.00 32.72 12.78
CA GLY A 57 -11.81 33.54 13.69
C GLY A 57 -13.10 32.88 14.16
N THR A 58 -13.29 31.58 13.89
CA THR A 58 -14.48 30.86 14.37
C THR A 58 -14.45 30.72 15.89
N LEU A 59 -15.60 31.00 16.52
CA LEU A 59 -15.83 30.71 17.93
C LEU A 59 -16.21 29.23 18.11
N VAL A 60 -15.34 28.47 18.74
CA VAL A 60 -15.55 27.07 19.10
C VAL A 60 -16.06 26.98 20.52
N ARG A 61 -17.15 26.26 20.74
CA ARG A 61 -17.76 26.08 22.08
C ARG A 61 -17.87 24.61 22.40
N ASN A 62 -17.19 24.16 23.44
CA ASN A 62 -17.38 22.81 23.99
C ASN A 62 -16.79 22.73 25.42
N LYS A 63 -16.87 21.53 25.99
CA LYS A 63 -16.46 21.22 27.37
C LYS A 63 -15.14 20.47 27.45
N VAL A 64 -14.65 20.03 26.28
CA VAL A 64 -13.47 19.15 26.22
C VAL A 64 -12.17 19.90 25.94
N HIS A 65 -12.26 21.25 25.79
CA HIS A 65 -11.12 22.10 25.47
C HIS A 65 -10.35 21.62 24.22
N GLN A 66 -11.09 21.23 23.18
CA GLN A 66 -10.52 20.81 21.92
C GLN A 66 -11.26 21.45 20.75
N ALA A 67 -10.52 21.93 19.77
CA ALA A 67 -11.09 22.45 18.52
C ALA A 67 -10.91 21.43 17.40
N PRO A 68 -12.01 21.05 16.71
CA PRO A 68 -11.90 20.19 15.54
C PRO A 68 -11.29 20.97 14.37
N ILE A 69 -10.36 20.35 13.66
CA ILE A 69 -9.75 20.90 12.45
C ILE A 69 -9.90 19.86 11.33
N ARG A 70 -10.29 20.32 10.16
CA ARG A 70 -10.39 19.50 8.95
C ARG A 70 -9.83 20.27 7.76
N GLY A 71 -9.16 19.56 6.87
CA GLY A 71 -8.58 20.16 5.68
C GLY A 71 -7.98 19.14 4.72
N ASN A 72 -7.17 19.66 3.82
CA ASN A 72 -6.42 18.85 2.86
C ASN A 72 -4.98 19.37 2.75
N ALA A 73 -4.03 18.45 2.65
CA ALA A 73 -2.62 18.74 2.43
C ALA A 73 -2.14 18.03 1.16
N MET A 74 -1.29 18.70 0.38
CA MET A 74 -0.74 18.15 -0.86
C MET A 74 0.62 18.77 -1.18
N ALA A 75 1.47 18.06 -1.90
CA ALA A 75 2.70 18.62 -2.43
C ALA A 75 2.38 19.71 -3.48
N GLU A 76 3.11 20.85 -3.46
CA GLU A 76 2.83 21.97 -4.36
C GLU A 76 3.27 21.63 -5.80
N GLY A 77 2.42 21.99 -6.77
CA GLY A 77 2.53 21.61 -8.17
C GLY A 77 1.36 20.76 -8.64
N GLU A 78 0.59 20.21 -7.71
CA GLU A 78 -0.66 19.51 -7.95
C GLU A 78 -1.84 20.48 -7.73
N LYS A 79 -2.77 20.52 -8.67
CA LYS A 79 -4.08 21.16 -8.47
C LYS A 79 -4.78 20.46 -7.29
N PRO A 80 -5.85 21.08 -6.67
CA PRO A 80 -6.61 20.36 -5.61
C PRO A 80 -6.91 18.95 -6.10
N ALA A 81 -6.26 17.98 -5.45
CA ALA A 81 -6.09 16.69 -6.06
C ALA A 81 -7.42 15.94 -6.09
N GLU A 82 -7.97 15.86 -7.27
CA GLU A 82 -8.89 14.79 -7.61
C GLU A 82 -8.08 13.56 -8.01
N PHE A 83 -8.53 12.40 -7.61
CA PHE A 83 -7.86 11.15 -7.90
C PHE A 83 -8.80 10.20 -8.65
N ASP A 84 -8.33 9.69 -9.78
CA ASP A 84 -8.93 8.53 -10.44
C ASP A 84 -8.05 7.32 -10.12
N VAL A 85 -8.59 6.41 -9.30
CA VAL A 85 -7.88 5.26 -8.75
C VAL A 85 -8.43 3.97 -9.35
N ILE A 86 -7.56 3.10 -9.84
CA ILE A 86 -7.91 1.72 -10.18
C ILE A 86 -7.33 0.78 -9.12
N LEU A 87 -8.20 -0.03 -8.51
CA LEU A 87 -7.80 -1.20 -7.76
C LEU A 87 -7.64 -2.34 -8.77
N ALA A 88 -6.40 -2.80 -8.96
CA ALA A 88 -6.09 -3.93 -9.82
C ALA A 88 -5.76 -5.14 -8.94
N ILE A 89 -6.68 -6.10 -8.89
CA ILE A 89 -6.65 -7.25 -7.99
C ILE A 89 -6.30 -8.50 -8.79
N ASP A 90 -5.29 -9.22 -8.31
CA ASP A 90 -4.93 -10.54 -8.80
C ASP A 90 -6.00 -11.56 -8.38
N VAL A 91 -6.60 -12.23 -9.35
CA VAL A 91 -7.55 -13.31 -9.10
C VAL A 91 -7.03 -14.64 -9.66
N SER A 92 -5.71 -14.79 -9.74
CA SER A 92 -5.07 -16.02 -10.15
C SER A 92 -5.23 -17.13 -9.12
N GLY A 93 -4.94 -18.36 -9.52
CA GLY A 93 -5.19 -19.55 -8.70
C GLY A 93 -4.42 -19.62 -7.39
N SER A 94 -3.31 -18.87 -7.23
CA SER A 94 -2.52 -18.80 -6.01
C SER A 94 -3.26 -18.06 -4.89
N THR A 95 -4.11 -17.08 -5.21
CA THR A 95 -4.86 -16.31 -4.20
C THR A 95 -5.91 -17.15 -3.41
N LYS A 96 -5.99 -18.47 -3.70
CA LYS A 96 -6.68 -19.45 -2.85
C LYS A 96 -5.93 -19.78 -1.56
N GLU A 97 -4.63 -19.48 -1.50
CA GLU A 97 -3.84 -19.77 -0.32
C GLU A 97 -4.34 -18.98 0.89
N ALA A 98 -4.09 -19.53 2.08
CA ALA A 98 -4.47 -18.87 3.32
C ALA A 98 -3.72 -17.55 3.50
N SER A 99 -4.41 -16.51 3.96
CA SER A 99 -3.85 -15.18 4.22
C SER A 99 -3.02 -15.10 5.50
N GLY A 100 -3.23 -16.05 6.41
CA GLY A 100 -2.57 -16.10 7.72
C GLY A 100 -3.23 -15.23 8.80
N VAL A 101 -4.39 -14.65 8.52
CA VAL A 101 -5.18 -13.87 9.48
C VAL A 101 -6.66 -14.23 9.37
N ASP A 102 -7.41 -14.03 10.45
CA ASP A 102 -8.86 -14.10 10.49
C ASP A 102 -9.43 -12.85 9.79
N VAL A 103 -9.81 -13.02 8.53
CA VAL A 103 -10.28 -11.91 7.67
C VAL A 103 -11.75 -11.63 7.86
N ASP A 104 -12.58 -12.69 8.04
CA ASP A 104 -14.03 -12.57 8.16
C ASP A 104 -14.51 -12.40 9.60
N GLY A 105 -13.61 -12.56 10.57
CA GLY A 105 -13.87 -12.29 12.00
C GLY A 105 -14.63 -13.37 12.70
N ASP A 106 -14.63 -14.60 12.20
CA ASP A 106 -15.34 -15.74 12.82
C ASP A 106 -14.57 -16.35 14.01
N GLY A 107 -13.30 -15.98 14.19
CA GLY A 107 -12.42 -16.39 15.30
C GLY A 107 -11.56 -17.60 14.99
N GLU A 108 -11.64 -18.15 13.79
CA GLU A 108 -10.74 -19.17 13.26
C GLU A 108 -9.77 -18.53 12.27
N VAL A 109 -8.56 -19.04 12.16
CA VAL A 109 -7.58 -18.58 11.15
C VAL A 109 -7.32 -19.70 10.18
N GLY A 110 -7.65 -19.48 8.92
CA GLY A 110 -7.39 -20.44 7.85
C GLY A 110 -5.90 -20.71 7.68
N PHE A 111 -5.52 -21.95 7.43
CA PHE A 111 -4.14 -22.34 7.12
C PHE A 111 -4.08 -23.20 5.86
N ASN A 112 -2.89 -23.25 5.24
CA ASN A 112 -2.66 -24.06 4.04
C ASN A 112 -2.17 -25.47 4.45
N PRO A 113 -3.02 -26.52 4.35
CA PRO A 113 -2.64 -27.88 4.76
C PRO A 113 -1.62 -28.56 3.85
N GLN A 114 -1.23 -27.92 2.73
CA GLN A 114 -0.17 -28.44 1.86
C GLN A 114 1.24 -28.02 2.31
N VAL A 115 1.34 -27.04 3.22
CA VAL A 115 2.62 -26.55 3.76
C VAL A 115 2.74 -26.76 5.26
N GLU A 116 1.62 -26.95 5.96
CA GLU A 116 1.60 -27.25 7.38
C GLU A 116 1.78 -28.73 7.67
N LEU A 117 2.24 -29.05 8.88
CA LEU A 117 2.39 -30.44 9.33
C LEU A 117 1.02 -30.98 9.75
N VAL A 118 0.36 -31.65 8.82
CA VAL A 118 -0.94 -32.32 9.05
C VAL A 118 -0.80 -33.82 8.80
N GLU A 119 -1.75 -34.60 9.32
CA GLU A 119 -1.79 -36.04 9.05
C GLU A 119 -2.01 -36.32 7.55
N PRO A 120 -1.28 -37.26 6.95
CA PRO A 120 -1.46 -37.61 5.55
C PRO A 120 -2.91 -38.02 5.22
N GLY A 121 -3.53 -37.28 4.31
CA GLY A 121 -4.92 -37.54 3.88
C GLY A 121 -6.00 -36.87 4.70
N ALA A 122 -5.65 -36.09 5.72
CA ALA A 122 -6.62 -35.31 6.52
C ALA A 122 -7.38 -34.26 5.70
N TYR A 123 -6.75 -33.75 4.63
CA TYR A 123 -7.34 -32.72 3.77
C TYR A 123 -7.20 -33.08 2.29
N PRO A 124 -8.10 -32.59 1.42
CA PRO A 124 -7.97 -32.72 -0.04
C PRO A 124 -6.63 -32.13 -0.54
N SER A 125 -6.02 -32.77 -1.51
CA SER A 125 -4.70 -32.36 -2.05
C SER A 125 -4.71 -31.01 -2.81
N ASP A 126 -5.88 -30.50 -3.16
CA ASP A 126 -6.10 -29.23 -3.84
C ASP A 126 -6.55 -28.11 -2.88
N LEU A 127 -6.80 -28.42 -1.62
CA LEU A 127 -7.15 -27.43 -0.61
C LEU A 127 -5.93 -26.54 -0.31
N ARG A 128 -6.12 -25.23 -0.32
CA ARG A 128 -5.07 -24.21 -0.08
C ARG A 128 -5.35 -23.31 1.12
N SER A 129 -6.59 -23.31 1.61
CA SER A 129 -6.97 -22.69 2.87
C SER A 129 -8.03 -23.58 3.52
N THR A 130 -7.92 -23.84 4.80
CA THR A 130 -8.95 -24.56 5.59
C THR A 130 -10.16 -23.69 5.84
N ASP A 131 -9.99 -22.36 5.74
CA ASP A 131 -11.06 -21.39 5.79
C ASP A 131 -11.17 -20.62 4.47
N PRO A 132 -12.29 -20.71 3.73
CA PRO A 132 -12.53 -19.95 2.52
C PRO A 132 -12.66 -18.44 2.75
N GLY A 133 -13.03 -18.00 3.98
CA GLY A 133 -13.11 -16.61 4.40
C GLY A 133 -11.75 -15.96 4.57
N ASP A 134 -10.68 -16.76 4.77
CA ASP A 134 -9.34 -16.32 5.12
C ASP A 134 -8.32 -16.52 4.00
N THR A 135 -8.76 -16.52 2.77
CA THR A 135 -7.85 -16.60 1.60
C THR A 135 -7.15 -15.27 1.32
N ILE A 136 -6.07 -15.31 0.55
CA ILE A 136 -5.38 -14.08 0.08
C ILE A 136 -6.38 -13.18 -0.66
N LEU A 137 -7.22 -13.74 -1.55
CA LEU A 137 -8.26 -12.97 -2.23
C LEU A 137 -9.24 -12.32 -1.24
N ALA A 138 -9.62 -13.02 -0.18
CA ALA A 138 -10.49 -12.45 0.86
C ALA A 138 -9.81 -11.26 1.56
N ALA A 139 -8.51 -11.37 1.86
CA ALA A 139 -7.72 -10.30 2.45
C ALA A 139 -7.59 -9.08 1.50
N GLU A 140 -7.38 -9.30 0.21
CA GLU A 140 -7.35 -8.22 -0.79
C GLU A 140 -8.69 -7.49 -0.90
N VAL A 141 -9.81 -8.24 -0.90
CA VAL A 141 -11.16 -7.69 -0.91
C VAL A 141 -11.46 -6.91 0.37
N ALA A 142 -11.09 -7.45 1.53
CA ALA A 142 -11.26 -6.77 2.82
C ALA A 142 -10.43 -5.47 2.89
N ALA A 143 -9.17 -5.52 2.42
CA ALA A 143 -8.29 -4.37 2.34
C ALA A 143 -8.84 -3.28 1.41
N ALA A 144 -9.32 -3.65 0.22
CA ALA A 144 -9.96 -2.73 -0.71
C ALA A 144 -11.24 -2.12 -0.11
N THR A 145 -12.05 -2.91 0.57
CA THR A 145 -13.27 -2.44 1.25
C THR A 145 -12.94 -1.46 2.38
N SER A 146 -11.91 -1.77 3.17
CA SER A 146 -11.42 -0.89 4.23
C SER A 146 -10.92 0.44 3.67
N LEU A 147 -10.14 0.41 2.58
CA LEU A 147 -9.68 1.61 1.88
C LEU A 147 -10.85 2.49 1.44
N LEU A 148 -11.89 1.92 0.82
CA LEU A 148 -13.08 2.69 0.38
C LEU A 148 -13.72 3.47 1.52
N SER A 149 -13.69 2.95 2.74
CA SER A 149 -14.25 3.62 3.92
C SER A 149 -13.48 4.86 4.36
N THR A 150 -12.22 5.01 3.92
CA THR A 150 -11.34 6.14 4.25
C THR A 150 -11.30 7.24 3.19
N LEU A 151 -11.83 6.97 1.99
CA LEU A 151 -11.77 7.89 0.86
C LEU A 151 -12.93 8.89 0.86
N ASP A 152 -12.66 10.12 0.39
CA ASP A 152 -13.68 11.14 0.13
C ASP A 152 -14.21 11.02 -1.32
N ALA A 153 -15.44 10.54 -1.47
CA ALA A 153 -16.10 10.35 -2.76
C ALA A 153 -16.22 11.64 -3.62
N ARG A 154 -16.10 12.82 -2.99
CA ARG A 154 -16.10 14.10 -3.73
C ARG A 154 -14.79 14.32 -4.49
N ARG A 155 -13.70 13.69 -4.05
CA ARG A 155 -12.36 13.86 -4.58
C ARG A 155 -11.85 12.63 -5.32
N VAL A 156 -12.23 11.44 -4.87
CA VAL A 156 -11.73 10.17 -5.39
C VAL A 156 -12.82 9.46 -6.17
N ARG A 157 -12.49 8.98 -7.36
CA ARG A 157 -13.25 7.95 -8.07
C ARG A 157 -12.46 6.66 -8.08
N VAL A 158 -13.12 5.57 -7.83
CA VAL A 158 -12.51 4.24 -7.79
C VAL A 158 -13.09 3.38 -8.89
N GLY A 159 -12.24 2.73 -9.65
CA GLY A 159 -12.59 1.66 -10.56
C GLY A 159 -11.93 0.35 -10.12
N LEU A 160 -12.45 -0.76 -10.59
CA LEU A 160 -12.01 -2.09 -10.21
C LEU A 160 -11.69 -2.93 -11.44
N VAL A 161 -10.47 -3.41 -11.47
CA VAL A 161 -9.94 -4.31 -12.51
C VAL A 161 -9.47 -5.59 -11.84
N THR A 162 -9.81 -6.73 -12.40
CA THR A 162 -9.23 -8.02 -12.01
C THR A 162 -8.37 -8.56 -13.13
N PHE A 163 -7.35 -9.34 -12.79
CA PHE A 163 -6.50 -9.98 -13.78
C PHE A 163 -6.10 -11.39 -13.34
N SER A 164 -6.00 -12.29 -14.31
CA SER A 164 -5.53 -13.67 -14.18
C SER A 164 -5.15 -14.20 -15.55
N GLY A 165 -5.41 -15.46 -15.86
CA GLY A 165 -5.24 -16.03 -17.19
C GLY A 165 -5.78 -17.47 -17.21
N GLU A 166 -6.83 -17.74 -17.98
CA GLU A 166 -7.39 -19.08 -18.11
C GLU A 166 -6.37 -20.05 -18.72
N MET A 167 -6.06 -21.10 -18.00
CA MET A 167 -5.10 -22.13 -18.43
C MET A 167 -5.82 -23.40 -18.86
N ASP A 168 -5.34 -24.02 -19.92
CA ASP A 168 -5.65 -25.40 -20.27
C ASP A 168 -5.05 -26.31 -19.18
N PRO A 169 -5.86 -27.07 -18.44
CA PRO A 169 -5.40 -27.91 -17.34
C PRO A 169 -4.44 -29.03 -17.75
N LYS A 170 -4.43 -29.41 -19.03
CA LYS A 170 -3.55 -30.46 -19.58
C LYS A 170 -2.18 -29.93 -19.96
N THR A 171 -2.12 -28.72 -20.49
CA THR A 171 -0.89 -28.15 -21.05
C THR A 171 -0.28 -27.06 -20.18
N GLY A 172 -1.04 -26.49 -19.23
CA GLY A 172 -0.65 -25.32 -18.45
C GLY A 172 -0.49 -24.04 -19.27
N LYS A 173 -0.87 -24.07 -20.55
CA LYS A 173 -0.81 -22.93 -21.46
C LYS A 173 -2.16 -22.23 -21.56
N ARG A 174 -2.18 -21.10 -22.27
CA ARG A 174 -3.39 -20.35 -22.56
C ARG A 174 -4.47 -21.27 -23.17
N ALA A 175 -5.67 -21.27 -22.58
CA ALA A 175 -6.77 -22.15 -23.03
C ALA A 175 -7.26 -21.75 -24.40
N ARG A 176 -7.31 -20.42 -24.71
CA ARG A 176 -7.71 -19.88 -26.01
C ARG A 176 -6.82 -18.74 -26.44
N TYR A 177 -6.54 -18.62 -27.70
CA TYR A 177 -5.67 -17.57 -28.22
C TYR A 177 -6.22 -16.16 -28.01
N ASP A 178 -7.52 -15.99 -28.14
CA ASP A 178 -8.27 -14.72 -28.07
C ASP A 178 -8.92 -14.47 -26.71
N GLN A 179 -8.53 -15.23 -25.68
CA GLN A 179 -9.10 -15.05 -24.34
C GLN A 179 -8.72 -13.69 -23.73
N GLN A 180 -9.60 -13.18 -22.91
CA GLN A 180 -9.38 -12.02 -22.09
C GLN A 180 -8.79 -12.47 -20.74
N ASP A 181 -7.70 -11.84 -20.32
CA ASP A 181 -6.98 -12.16 -19.07
C ASP A 181 -7.08 -11.03 -18.04
N ALA A 182 -7.85 -9.97 -18.31
CA ALA A 182 -8.18 -8.92 -17.36
C ALA A 182 -9.59 -8.36 -17.64
N TRP A 183 -10.31 -7.97 -16.58
CA TRP A 183 -11.71 -7.54 -16.67
C TRP A 183 -11.93 -6.25 -15.90
N VAL A 184 -12.76 -5.36 -16.46
CA VAL A 184 -13.29 -4.21 -15.72
C VAL A 184 -14.52 -4.69 -14.97
N GLU A 185 -14.39 -4.86 -13.67
CA GLU A 185 -15.47 -5.25 -12.76
C GLU A 185 -16.36 -4.05 -12.40
N MET A 186 -15.71 -2.88 -12.23
CA MET A 186 -16.39 -1.61 -12.01
C MET A 186 -15.64 -0.48 -12.73
N PRO A 187 -16.29 0.28 -13.61
CA PRO A 187 -15.75 1.52 -14.15
C PRO A 187 -15.54 2.56 -13.03
N LEU A 188 -14.68 3.57 -13.29
CA LEU A 188 -14.48 4.68 -12.36
C LEU A 188 -15.79 5.32 -11.90
N THR A 189 -16.02 5.31 -10.60
CA THR A 189 -17.22 5.83 -9.94
C THR A 189 -16.90 6.42 -8.57
N ASP A 190 -17.72 7.36 -8.11
CA ASP A 190 -17.76 7.89 -6.75
C ASP A 190 -18.77 7.14 -5.85
N ASP A 191 -19.51 6.20 -6.43
CA ASP A 191 -20.43 5.30 -5.72
C ASP A 191 -19.67 4.10 -5.15
N PHE A 192 -19.13 4.27 -3.93
CA PHE A 192 -18.31 3.24 -3.28
C PHE A 192 -19.12 2.02 -2.81
N GLU A 193 -20.45 2.16 -2.65
CA GLU A 193 -21.30 1.00 -2.36
C GLU A 193 -21.33 0.02 -3.53
N ARG A 194 -21.39 0.55 -4.77
CA ARG A 194 -21.32 -0.29 -5.98
C ARG A 194 -19.96 -0.94 -6.14
N VAL A 195 -18.86 -0.24 -5.81
CA VAL A 195 -17.52 -0.83 -5.80
C VAL A 195 -17.45 -1.97 -4.80
N GLY A 196 -17.96 -1.77 -3.56
CA GLY A 196 -18.04 -2.80 -2.53
C GLY A 196 -18.90 -4.01 -2.96
N ALA A 197 -19.99 -3.79 -3.68
CA ALA A 197 -20.79 -4.89 -4.23
C ALA A 197 -20.01 -5.69 -5.29
N ALA A 198 -19.22 -5.03 -6.15
CA ALA A 198 -18.37 -5.70 -7.13
C ALA A 198 -17.23 -6.48 -6.45
N LEU A 199 -16.63 -5.96 -5.38
CA LEU A 199 -15.63 -6.67 -4.58
C LEU A 199 -16.20 -7.98 -3.99
N ARG A 200 -17.39 -7.93 -3.41
CA ARG A 200 -18.07 -9.15 -2.91
C ARG A 200 -18.36 -10.15 -4.04
N ALA A 201 -18.72 -9.68 -5.23
CA ALA A 201 -18.96 -10.56 -6.38
C ALA A 201 -17.67 -11.24 -6.86
N ILE A 202 -16.53 -10.56 -6.81
CA ILE A 202 -15.19 -11.12 -7.10
C ILE A 202 -14.87 -12.23 -6.11
N GLN A 203 -15.01 -11.97 -4.82
CA GLN A 203 -14.77 -12.96 -3.77
C GLN A 203 -15.66 -14.21 -3.94
N ALA A 204 -16.96 -14.01 -4.21
CA ALA A 204 -17.91 -15.10 -4.43
C ALA A 204 -17.60 -15.94 -5.69
N ARG A 205 -17.04 -15.32 -6.74
CA ARG A 205 -16.60 -16.02 -7.95
C ARG A 205 -15.38 -16.87 -7.70
N GLY A 206 -14.51 -16.42 -6.80
CA GLY A 206 -13.25 -17.06 -6.44
C GLY A 206 -12.15 -16.93 -7.50
N PRO A 207 -10.93 -17.34 -7.14
CA PRO A 207 -9.74 -17.20 -7.97
C PRO A 207 -9.57 -18.35 -8.97
N TYR A 208 -8.89 -18.07 -10.10
CA TYR A 208 -8.63 -19.06 -11.14
C TYR A 208 -7.46 -18.68 -12.06
N GLY A 209 -6.82 -19.68 -12.66
CA GLY A 209 -5.86 -19.50 -13.76
C GLY A 209 -4.46 -19.07 -13.33
N GLY A 210 -3.69 -18.58 -14.30
CA GLY A 210 -2.34 -18.03 -14.14
C GLY A 210 -2.33 -16.53 -13.95
N THR A 211 -1.14 -15.92 -13.86
CA THR A 211 -0.95 -14.52 -13.49
C THR A 211 -0.42 -13.71 -14.67
N ASN A 212 -1.30 -12.92 -15.33
CA ASN A 212 -0.95 -12.05 -16.45
C ASN A 212 -0.87 -10.58 -16.03
N PHE A 213 0.29 -10.16 -15.50
CA PHE A 213 0.51 -8.76 -15.09
C PHE A 213 0.29 -7.77 -16.23
N ALA A 214 0.80 -8.10 -17.44
CA ALA A 214 0.70 -7.22 -18.59
C ALA A 214 -0.76 -6.93 -18.97
N ALA A 215 -1.67 -7.89 -18.81
CA ALA A 215 -3.09 -7.70 -19.05
C ALA A 215 -3.71 -6.75 -18.03
N GLY A 216 -3.42 -6.95 -16.71
CA GLY A 216 -3.88 -6.08 -15.63
C GLY A 216 -3.39 -4.65 -15.82
N VAL A 217 -2.07 -4.47 -16.02
CA VAL A 217 -1.46 -3.14 -16.23
C VAL A 217 -2.06 -2.44 -17.45
N ARG A 218 -2.19 -3.12 -18.59
CA ARG A 218 -2.75 -2.52 -19.83
C ARG A 218 -4.20 -2.13 -19.68
N LEU A 219 -5.00 -2.95 -19.00
CA LEU A 219 -6.41 -2.64 -18.78
C LEU A 219 -6.57 -1.44 -17.84
N ALA A 220 -5.80 -1.37 -16.76
CA ALA A 220 -5.78 -0.21 -15.87
C ALA A 220 -5.39 1.08 -16.62
N ILE A 221 -4.40 1.02 -17.52
CA ILE A 221 -4.02 2.14 -18.38
C ILE A 221 -5.19 2.54 -19.30
N THR A 222 -5.85 1.55 -19.93
CA THR A 222 -6.97 1.78 -20.83
C THR A 222 -8.08 2.56 -20.13
N GLU A 223 -8.42 2.15 -18.92
CA GLU A 223 -9.46 2.78 -18.11
C GLU A 223 -9.07 4.19 -17.64
N LEU A 224 -7.84 4.38 -17.12
CA LEU A 224 -7.37 5.66 -16.59
C LEU A 224 -6.99 6.68 -17.67
N ALA A 225 -6.58 6.23 -18.85
CA ALA A 225 -6.29 7.12 -19.96
C ALA A 225 -7.51 7.38 -20.86
N GLY A 226 -8.61 6.70 -20.65
CA GLY A 226 -9.82 6.83 -21.46
C GLY A 226 -9.60 6.40 -22.90
N LEU A 227 -8.81 5.34 -23.12
CA LEU A 227 -8.49 4.86 -24.45
C LEU A 227 -9.70 4.18 -25.11
N SER A 228 -9.60 3.92 -26.41
CA SER A 228 -10.64 3.20 -27.13
C SER A 228 -10.93 1.84 -26.47
N GLY A 229 -12.19 1.59 -26.16
CA GLY A 229 -12.63 0.39 -25.44
C GLY A 229 -12.73 0.55 -23.90
N ALA A 230 -12.29 1.68 -23.34
CA ALA A 230 -12.48 1.97 -21.92
C ALA A 230 -13.97 2.04 -21.56
N LYS A 231 -14.34 1.46 -20.43
CA LYS A 231 -15.67 1.61 -19.82
C LYS A 231 -15.75 2.83 -18.92
N SER A 232 -14.59 3.30 -18.43
CA SER A 232 -14.46 4.46 -17.57
C SER A 232 -14.40 5.77 -18.35
N ARG A 233 -14.77 6.87 -17.66
CA ARG A 233 -14.61 8.24 -18.15
C ARG A 233 -13.72 8.98 -17.16
N PRO A 234 -12.37 8.88 -17.30
CA PRO A 234 -11.46 9.51 -16.38
C PRO A 234 -11.54 11.03 -16.47
N ARG A 235 -11.28 11.70 -15.35
CA ARG A 235 -11.20 13.16 -15.30
C ARG A 235 -9.85 13.61 -15.89
N PRO A 236 -9.83 14.62 -16.77
CA PRO A 236 -8.59 15.06 -17.43
C PRO A 236 -7.52 15.55 -16.45
N ASP A 237 -7.95 16.25 -15.41
CA ASP A 237 -7.09 16.92 -14.43
C ASP A 237 -6.84 16.08 -13.16
N ALA A 238 -7.44 14.90 -13.03
CA ALA A 238 -7.24 14.03 -11.88
C ALA A 238 -5.89 13.32 -11.94
N SER A 239 -5.26 13.18 -10.79
CA SER A 239 -4.10 12.30 -10.60
C SER A 239 -4.53 10.85 -10.78
N LYS A 240 -3.76 10.08 -11.57
CA LYS A 240 -4.11 8.73 -11.99
C LYS A 240 -3.24 7.73 -11.27
N VAL A 241 -3.86 6.90 -10.43
CA VAL A 241 -3.16 5.96 -9.56
C VAL A 241 -3.73 4.56 -9.74
N VAL A 242 -2.85 3.57 -9.76
CA VAL A 242 -3.21 2.16 -9.68
C VAL A 242 -2.65 1.58 -8.39
N LEU A 243 -3.49 0.92 -7.62
CA LEU A 243 -3.08 0.03 -6.54
C LEU A 243 -3.11 -1.38 -7.11
N PHE A 244 -1.94 -1.94 -7.31
CA PHE A 244 -1.75 -3.23 -7.98
C PHE A 244 -1.38 -4.29 -6.95
N LEU A 245 -2.33 -5.17 -6.62
CA LEU A 245 -2.21 -6.22 -5.63
C LEU A 245 -1.98 -7.56 -6.32
N THR A 246 -1.00 -8.32 -5.82
CA THR A 246 -0.68 -9.65 -6.37
C THR A 246 0.06 -10.51 -5.35
N ASP A 247 -0.26 -11.80 -5.30
CA ASP A 247 0.45 -12.82 -4.53
C ASP A 247 1.43 -13.62 -5.39
N GLY A 248 1.49 -13.33 -6.69
CA GLY A 248 2.21 -14.09 -7.69
C GLY A 248 3.32 -13.35 -8.41
N VAL A 249 3.81 -13.99 -9.44
CA VAL A 249 4.82 -13.47 -10.37
C VAL A 249 4.26 -13.56 -11.80
N PRO A 250 4.73 -12.70 -12.74
CA PRO A 250 4.27 -12.81 -14.13
C PRO A 250 4.69 -14.15 -14.72
N SER A 251 3.70 -14.98 -14.98
CA SER A 251 3.88 -16.37 -15.40
C SER A 251 3.01 -16.72 -16.63
N PHE A 252 2.25 -15.76 -17.15
CA PHE A 252 1.26 -15.94 -18.20
C PHE A 252 1.14 -14.66 -19.04
N PRO A 253 0.91 -14.66 -20.36
CA PRO A 253 0.44 -15.80 -21.17
C PRO A 253 1.55 -16.61 -21.87
N PHE A 254 2.83 -16.27 -21.76
CA PHE A 254 3.90 -16.96 -22.53
C PHE A 254 4.44 -18.18 -21.80
N GLY A 255 4.46 -18.14 -20.46
CA GLY A 255 4.89 -19.22 -19.59
C GLY A 255 3.86 -20.33 -19.42
N LEU A 256 4.07 -21.17 -18.39
CA LEU A 256 3.22 -22.30 -18.04
C LEU A 256 2.24 -21.99 -16.91
N GLY A 257 2.13 -20.72 -16.48
CA GLY A 257 1.20 -20.27 -15.44
C GLY A 257 1.62 -20.56 -13.98
N ASN A 258 2.75 -21.26 -13.76
CA ASN A 258 3.21 -21.64 -12.42
C ASN A 258 4.67 -21.21 -12.11
N ARG A 259 5.31 -20.50 -13.00
CA ARG A 259 6.67 -19.98 -12.85
C ARG A 259 6.80 -18.63 -13.54
N MET A 260 7.65 -17.78 -12.99
CA MET A 260 8.02 -16.54 -13.65
C MET A 260 8.60 -16.82 -15.04
N ASP A 261 8.04 -16.14 -16.04
CA ASP A 261 8.51 -16.21 -17.42
C ASP A 261 9.15 -14.86 -17.83
N PRO A 262 10.36 -14.86 -18.41
CA PRO A 262 11.04 -13.64 -18.82
C PRO A 262 10.24 -12.82 -19.86
N GLY A 263 9.51 -13.45 -20.75
CA GLY A 263 8.66 -12.79 -21.74
C GLY A 263 7.46 -12.10 -21.10
N ASP A 264 6.88 -12.71 -20.06
CA ASP A 264 5.78 -12.12 -19.28
C ASP A 264 6.27 -10.93 -18.44
N VAL A 265 7.48 -11.03 -17.86
CA VAL A 265 8.14 -9.90 -17.21
C VAL A 265 8.36 -8.75 -18.18
N GLU A 266 8.95 -9.01 -19.35
CA GLU A 266 9.20 -7.98 -20.36
C GLU A 266 7.90 -7.32 -20.86
N ALA A 267 6.86 -8.10 -21.09
CA ALA A 267 5.54 -7.60 -21.48
C ALA A 267 4.93 -6.67 -20.43
N SER A 268 5.12 -7.00 -19.14
CA SER A 268 4.66 -6.20 -18.00
C SER A 268 5.42 -4.89 -17.89
N LEU A 269 6.75 -4.91 -18.04
CA LEU A 269 7.59 -3.71 -18.01
C LEU A 269 7.33 -2.79 -19.21
N ASN A 270 7.05 -3.35 -20.38
CA ASN A 270 6.63 -2.56 -21.54
C ASN A 270 5.29 -1.87 -21.30
N ALA A 271 4.34 -2.54 -20.65
CA ALA A 271 3.09 -1.93 -20.23
C ALA A 271 3.32 -0.81 -19.18
N ALA A 272 4.20 -1.01 -18.20
CA ALA A 272 4.55 0.03 -17.22
C ALA A 272 5.18 1.28 -17.88
N ARG A 273 6.01 1.13 -18.92
CA ARG A 273 6.54 2.28 -19.67
C ARG A 273 5.43 3.08 -20.38
N LEU A 274 4.36 2.40 -20.83
CA LEU A 274 3.18 3.08 -21.37
C LEU A 274 2.41 3.82 -20.28
N ALA A 275 2.25 3.21 -19.11
CA ALA A 275 1.65 3.86 -17.94
C ALA A 275 2.38 5.15 -17.58
N HIS A 276 3.71 5.09 -17.47
CA HIS A 276 4.54 6.26 -17.19
C HIS A 276 4.33 7.38 -18.21
N LYS A 277 4.30 7.05 -19.50
CA LYS A 277 4.03 8.04 -20.58
C LYS A 277 2.64 8.66 -20.48
N ALA A 278 1.68 7.91 -19.95
CA ALA A 278 0.32 8.39 -19.74
C ALA A 278 0.13 9.13 -18.38
N GLY A 279 1.20 9.32 -17.61
CA GLY A 279 1.14 9.97 -16.30
C GLY A 279 0.41 9.18 -15.26
N ILE A 280 0.43 7.84 -15.36
CA ILE A 280 -0.24 6.91 -14.45
C ILE A 280 0.81 6.31 -13.51
N THR A 281 0.59 6.45 -12.20
CA THR A 281 1.44 5.90 -11.14
C THR A 281 0.91 4.54 -10.68
N PHE A 282 1.78 3.56 -10.55
CA PHE A 282 1.46 2.24 -9.99
C PHE A 282 2.11 2.07 -8.62
N ASN A 283 1.30 1.93 -7.59
CA ASN A 283 1.73 1.42 -6.29
C ASN A 283 1.48 -0.08 -6.29
N THR A 284 2.53 -0.86 -6.15
CA THR A 284 2.48 -2.33 -6.26
C THR A 284 2.69 -2.99 -4.91
N TYR A 285 1.86 -3.98 -4.62
CA TYR A 285 1.86 -4.74 -3.38
C TYR A 285 2.09 -6.21 -3.70
N SER A 286 3.21 -6.76 -3.24
CA SER A 286 3.52 -8.18 -3.37
C SER A 286 3.19 -8.92 -2.09
N LEU A 287 2.25 -9.86 -2.15
CA LEU A 287 1.65 -10.52 -1.00
C LEU A 287 2.21 -11.93 -0.83
N GLY A 288 2.82 -12.17 0.33
CA GLY A 288 3.28 -13.51 0.71
C GLY A 288 4.57 -13.98 0.04
N PRO A 289 5.04 -15.18 0.43
CA PRO A 289 6.37 -15.66 0.08
C PRO A 289 6.57 -15.88 -1.42
N ASN A 290 5.54 -16.27 -2.17
CA ASN A 290 5.65 -16.53 -3.61
C ASN A 290 5.97 -15.27 -4.40
N ALA A 291 5.24 -14.17 -4.17
CA ALA A 291 5.51 -12.88 -4.80
C ALA A 291 6.85 -12.29 -4.34
N LEU A 292 7.20 -12.46 -3.04
CA LEU A 292 8.44 -11.94 -2.47
C LEU A 292 9.70 -12.71 -2.90
N ALA A 293 9.56 -13.97 -3.31
CA ALA A 293 10.69 -14.74 -3.84
C ALA A 293 11.25 -14.18 -5.14
N SER A 294 10.44 -13.49 -5.94
CA SER A 294 10.86 -12.87 -7.20
C SER A 294 10.11 -11.56 -7.50
N PRO A 295 10.34 -10.49 -6.74
CA PRO A 295 9.57 -9.26 -6.79
C PRO A 295 9.95 -8.33 -7.96
N VAL A 296 10.83 -8.76 -8.87
CA VAL A 296 11.45 -7.91 -9.90
C VAL A 296 10.40 -7.17 -10.74
N ALA A 297 9.37 -7.86 -11.21
CA ALA A 297 8.36 -7.24 -12.07
C ALA A 297 7.55 -6.18 -11.32
N ALA A 298 7.06 -6.49 -10.12
CA ALA A 298 6.28 -5.56 -9.29
C ALA A 298 7.14 -4.34 -8.90
N THR A 299 8.39 -4.56 -8.47
CA THR A 299 9.34 -3.49 -8.12
C THR A 299 9.62 -2.58 -9.31
N GLU A 300 9.89 -3.14 -10.48
CA GLU A 300 10.19 -2.37 -11.68
C GLU A 300 8.96 -1.62 -12.23
N ILE A 301 7.76 -2.20 -12.15
CA ILE A 301 6.51 -1.50 -12.51
C ILE A 301 6.35 -0.25 -11.66
N ALA A 302 6.49 -0.37 -10.33
CA ALA A 302 6.43 0.77 -9.42
C ALA A 302 7.52 1.81 -9.77
N ARG A 303 8.78 1.38 -9.89
CA ARG A 303 9.90 2.26 -10.21
C ARG A 303 9.72 3.03 -11.52
N ILE A 304 9.32 2.34 -12.61
CA ILE A 304 9.11 2.95 -13.94
C ILE A 304 8.01 4.00 -13.87
N THR A 305 6.95 3.75 -13.12
CA THR A 305 5.79 4.63 -13.02
C THR A 305 5.89 5.66 -11.89
N ARG A 306 7.03 5.71 -11.17
CA ARG A 306 7.29 6.59 -10.01
C ARG A 306 6.33 6.35 -8.84
N GLY A 307 5.85 5.14 -8.69
CA GLY A 307 5.05 4.69 -7.56
C GLY A 307 5.90 3.98 -6.52
N THR A 308 5.22 3.38 -5.55
CA THR A 308 5.81 2.70 -4.41
C THR A 308 5.68 1.19 -4.57
N TYR A 309 6.74 0.44 -4.29
CA TYR A 309 6.70 -1.00 -4.11
C TYR A 309 6.60 -1.34 -2.63
N MET A 310 5.62 -2.15 -2.24
CA MET A 310 5.40 -2.58 -0.86
C MET A 310 5.43 -4.10 -0.76
N PRO A 311 6.47 -4.67 -0.13
CA PRO A 311 6.49 -6.10 0.21
C PRO A 311 5.63 -6.36 1.44
N VAL A 312 4.70 -7.31 1.34
CA VAL A 312 3.79 -7.72 2.42
C VAL A 312 4.05 -9.19 2.73
N GLN A 313 4.72 -9.48 3.84
CA GLN A 313 5.17 -10.82 4.16
C GLN A 313 4.02 -11.75 4.49
N ASN A 314 3.10 -11.32 5.36
CA ASN A 314 1.87 -12.03 5.63
C ASN A 314 0.75 -11.41 4.79
N PRO A 315 0.16 -12.13 3.85
CA PRO A 315 -0.82 -11.54 2.93
C PRO A 315 -1.96 -10.79 3.60
N GLY A 316 -2.42 -11.26 4.76
CA GLY A 316 -3.48 -10.60 5.53
C GLY A 316 -3.12 -9.19 6.04
N ASP A 317 -1.83 -8.87 6.20
CA ASP A 317 -1.38 -7.54 6.62
C ASP A 317 -1.73 -6.45 5.59
N ILE A 318 -2.09 -6.83 4.35
CA ILE A 318 -2.50 -5.88 3.31
C ILE A 318 -3.66 -4.99 3.76
N ILE A 319 -4.51 -5.48 4.67
CA ILE A 319 -5.63 -4.71 5.23
C ILE A 319 -5.11 -3.46 5.94
N SER A 320 -4.07 -3.60 6.76
CA SER A 320 -3.45 -2.47 7.47
C SER A 320 -2.62 -1.58 6.53
N PHE A 321 -1.92 -2.17 5.55
CA PHE A 321 -1.13 -1.40 4.60
C PHE A 321 -1.98 -0.50 3.72
N LEU A 322 -3.13 -0.96 3.22
CA LEU A 322 -4.01 -0.12 2.42
C LEU A 322 -4.72 0.98 3.23
N GLN A 323 -4.89 0.80 4.54
CA GLN A 323 -5.38 1.87 5.41
C GLN A 323 -4.38 3.03 5.54
N GLY A 324 -3.07 2.74 5.43
CA GLY A 324 -1.99 3.72 5.50
C GLY A 324 -1.53 4.27 4.14
N VAL A 325 -2.16 3.88 3.03
CA VAL A 325 -1.73 4.33 1.70
C VAL A 325 -2.00 5.83 1.51
N SER A 326 -1.05 6.54 0.90
CA SER A 326 -1.23 7.94 0.51
C SER A 326 -0.91 8.11 -0.96
N PHE A 327 -1.82 8.72 -1.71
CA PHE A 327 -1.56 9.15 -3.10
C PHE A 327 -1.32 10.66 -3.21
N ALA A 328 -1.46 11.39 -2.10
CA ALA A 328 -1.24 12.83 -2.04
C ALA A 328 0.22 13.21 -1.73
N SER A 329 1.11 12.22 -1.64
CA SER A 329 2.52 12.38 -1.27
C SER A 329 2.72 13.11 0.07
N VAL A 330 1.76 12.96 1.01
CA VAL A 330 1.81 13.50 2.38
C VAL A 330 1.92 12.32 3.34
N ASP A 331 2.95 12.37 4.21
CA ASP A 331 3.21 11.32 5.20
C ASP A 331 2.51 11.58 6.53
N ASP A 332 2.46 12.86 6.93
CA ASP A 332 1.92 13.20 8.25
C ASP A 332 1.38 14.63 8.28
N VAL A 333 0.43 14.85 9.18
CA VAL A 333 -0.13 16.18 9.48
C VAL A 333 -0.21 16.37 11.00
N VAL A 334 0.38 17.46 11.47
CA VAL A 334 0.48 17.79 12.91
C VAL A 334 -0.20 19.12 13.18
N PHE A 335 -1.04 19.17 14.20
CA PHE A 335 -1.63 20.43 14.71
C PHE A 335 -0.87 20.85 15.96
N THR A 336 -0.45 22.11 16.00
CA THR A 336 0.21 22.71 17.15
C THR A 336 -0.53 23.97 17.57
N ASN A 337 -1.00 24.02 18.80
CA ASN A 337 -1.49 25.26 19.38
C ASN A 337 -0.31 26.11 19.84
N LEU A 338 -0.01 27.18 19.10
CA LEU A 338 1.11 28.08 19.41
C LEU A 338 0.87 28.91 20.67
N THR A 339 -0.39 29.05 21.11
CA THR A 339 -0.76 29.79 22.31
C THR A 339 -0.49 29.00 23.60
N THR A 340 -0.66 27.67 23.55
CA THR A 340 -0.44 26.75 24.69
C THR A 340 0.82 25.91 24.54
N SER A 341 1.44 25.89 23.34
CA SER A 341 2.56 25.02 22.96
C SER A 341 2.20 23.52 23.00
N GLU A 342 0.93 23.18 22.92
CA GLU A 342 0.44 21.81 22.89
C GLU A 342 0.29 21.30 21.46
N VAL A 343 0.58 20.01 21.27
CA VAL A 343 0.51 19.32 19.98
C VAL A 343 -0.63 18.31 20.01
N SER A 344 -1.36 18.19 18.92
CA SER A 344 -2.34 17.13 18.75
C SER A 344 -1.66 15.84 18.31
N TYR A 345 -2.02 14.71 18.93
CA TYR A 345 -1.57 13.37 18.58
C TYR A 345 -2.68 12.53 17.92
N ASP A 346 -3.88 13.10 17.77
CA ASP A 346 -5.04 12.40 17.21
C ASP A 346 -5.47 13.08 15.89
N VAL A 347 -4.57 13.00 14.91
CA VAL A 347 -4.84 13.47 13.53
C VAL A 347 -4.98 12.25 12.62
N ARG A 348 -6.12 12.16 11.94
CA ARG A 348 -6.36 11.16 10.91
C ARG A 348 -6.04 11.76 9.56
N LEU A 349 -5.13 11.14 8.85
CA LEU A 349 -4.77 11.45 7.49
C LEU A 349 -5.36 10.39 6.55
N SER A 350 -6.09 10.83 5.52
CA SER A 350 -6.64 9.95 4.49
C SER A 350 -5.71 9.89 3.28
N PRO A 351 -5.80 8.82 2.46
CA PRO A 351 -4.93 8.61 1.29
C PRO A 351 -4.91 9.76 0.28
N ASP A 352 -6.00 10.49 0.16
CA ASP A 352 -6.18 11.64 -0.74
C ASP A 352 -5.63 12.97 -0.16
N GLY A 353 -4.93 12.89 0.97
CA GLY A 353 -4.40 14.06 1.68
C GLY A 353 -5.42 14.80 2.55
N SER A 354 -6.67 14.34 2.61
CA SER A 354 -7.66 14.89 3.56
C SER A 354 -7.25 14.55 4.98
N PHE A 355 -7.33 15.52 5.88
CA PHE A 355 -7.03 15.32 7.28
C PHE A 355 -8.13 15.81 8.20
N SER A 356 -8.26 15.18 9.36
CA SER A 356 -9.17 15.62 10.43
C SER A 356 -8.59 15.24 11.80
N GLY A 357 -8.84 16.09 12.78
CA GLY A 357 -8.39 15.84 14.14
C GLY A 357 -8.82 16.94 15.09
N PHE A 358 -8.29 16.89 16.30
CA PHE A 358 -8.60 17.85 17.36
C PHE A 358 -7.30 18.47 17.87
N VAL A 359 -7.33 19.76 18.18
CA VAL A 359 -6.22 20.45 18.83
C VAL A 359 -6.66 20.96 20.21
N PRO A 360 -5.84 20.79 21.26
CA PRO A 360 -6.10 21.36 22.55
C PRO A 360 -6.19 22.89 22.48
N VAL A 361 -7.19 23.49 23.14
CA VAL A 361 -7.43 24.94 23.16
C VAL A 361 -7.73 25.43 24.57
N ARG A 362 -7.42 26.71 24.84
CA ARG A 362 -7.75 27.41 26.07
C ARG A 362 -8.78 28.51 25.82
N GLU A 363 -9.39 29.02 26.88
CA GLU A 363 -10.28 30.18 26.83
C GLU A 363 -9.66 31.37 26.10
N GLY A 364 -10.46 31.99 25.23
CA GLY A 364 -10.11 33.13 24.39
C GLY A 364 -9.46 32.73 23.07
N VAL A 365 -8.59 33.60 22.56
CA VAL A 365 -7.97 33.43 21.26
C VAL A 365 -6.83 32.41 21.29
N ASN A 366 -6.87 31.45 20.39
CA ASN A 366 -5.86 30.43 20.17
C ASN A 366 -5.33 30.54 18.74
N ARG A 367 -4.00 30.60 18.61
CA ARG A 367 -3.34 30.51 17.33
C ARG A 367 -2.87 29.08 17.11
N VAL A 368 -3.38 28.45 16.05
CA VAL A 368 -3.08 27.05 15.73
C VAL A 368 -2.29 26.98 14.42
N ARG A 369 -1.23 26.21 14.40
CA ARG A 369 -0.45 25.89 13.22
C ARG A 369 -0.75 24.46 12.81
N VAL A 370 -1.10 24.26 11.54
CA VAL A 370 -1.19 22.96 10.88
C VAL A 370 0.06 22.79 10.02
N THR A 371 0.83 21.76 10.29
CA THR A 371 2.05 21.41 9.55
C THR A 371 1.85 20.09 8.85
N ALA A 372 2.12 20.01 7.55
CA ALA A 372 2.12 18.77 6.78
C ALA A 372 3.54 18.42 6.32
N LEU A 373 3.88 17.14 6.41
CA LEU A 373 5.13 16.56 5.96
C LEU A 373 4.87 15.71 4.70
N THR A 374 5.77 15.81 3.72
CA THR A 374 5.68 14.99 2.50
C THR A 374 6.60 13.77 2.58
N THR A 375 6.28 12.75 1.79
CA THR A 375 7.15 11.58 1.54
C THR A 375 8.56 11.95 1.04
N GLY A 376 8.71 13.13 0.46
CA GLY A 376 9.99 13.71 0.04
C GLY A 376 10.77 14.42 1.15
N GLY A 377 10.28 14.43 2.41
CA GLY A 377 10.95 15.06 3.56
C GLY A 377 10.83 16.58 3.60
N THR A 378 9.95 17.18 2.81
CA THR A 378 9.64 18.61 2.86
C THR A 378 8.43 18.86 3.74
N SER A 379 8.31 20.06 4.30
CA SER A 379 7.17 20.44 5.12
C SER A 379 6.61 21.79 4.72
N GLY A 380 5.31 21.96 4.93
CA GLY A 380 4.63 23.25 4.82
C GLY A 380 3.77 23.47 6.06
N SER A 381 3.44 24.72 6.34
CA SER A 381 2.55 25.04 7.46
C SER A 381 1.63 26.20 7.13
N VAL A 382 0.44 26.18 7.74
CA VAL A 382 -0.53 27.27 7.72
C VAL A 382 -0.99 27.56 9.15
N GLU A 383 -1.28 28.81 9.44
CA GLU A 383 -1.77 29.23 10.76
C GLU A 383 -3.21 29.72 10.64
N LEU A 384 -4.00 29.45 11.68
CA LEU A 384 -5.34 29.98 11.84
C LEU A 384 -5.56 30.42 13.29
N ASP A 385 -6.33 31.49 13.46
CA ASP A 385 -6.78 31.96 14.77
C ASP A 385 -8.18 31.41 15.04
N LEU A 386 -8.39 30.86 16.22
CA LEU A 386 -9.67 30.35 16.74
C LEU A 386 -9.98 31.02 18.05
N GLU A 387 -11.23 31.35 18.29
CA GLU A 387 -11.71 31.77 19.60
C GLU A 387 -12.39 30.58 20.28
N PHE A 388 -12.07 30.35 21.55
CA PHE A 388 -12.67 29.25 22.31
C PHE A 388 -13.37 29.77 23.56
N GLU A 389 -14.56 29.25 23.80
CA GLU A 389 -15.38 29.54 24.99
C GLU A 389 -15.87 28.21 25.59
N THR A 390 -15.58 27.99 26.87
CA THR A 390 -16.09 26.82 27.57
C THR A 390 -17.60 26.93 27.76
N SER A 391 -18.33 26.01 27.14
CA SER A 391 -19.80 25.98 27.28
C SER A 391 -20.27 24.75 28.04
N GLY A 392 -20.95 24.96 29.12
CA GLY A 392 -21.94 24.06 29.69
C GLY A 392 -21.56 23.22 30.91
N LEU A 393 -20.56 22.38 31.01
CA LEU A 393 -20.27 21.57 32.20
C LEU A 393 -18.92 21.98 32.83
N THR A 394 -18.86 21.98 34.14
CA THR A 394 -17.60 22.17 34.89
C THR A 394 -16.67 20.99 34.65
N GLY A 395 -15.35 21.19 34.77
CA GLY A 395 -14.35 20.12 34.57
C GLY A 395 -14.58 18.87 35.44
N ARG A 396 -15.27 19.04 36.57
CA ARG A 396 -15.69 17.95 37.46
C ARG A 396 -16.77 17.07 36.86
N GLU A 397 -17.74 17.66 36.19
CA GLU A 397 -18.84 16.95 35.54
C GLU A 397 -18.36 16.24 34.27
N LEU A 398 -17.40 16.83 33.54
CA LEU A 398 -16.72 16.19 32.42
C LEU A 398 -15.90 14.96 32.88
N GLY A 399 -15.21 15.06 34.02
CA GLY A 399 -14.49 13.92 34.61
C GLY A 399 -15.45 12.75 34.89
N LEU A 400 -16.61 13.05 35.49
CA LEU A 400 -17.63 12.03 35.76
C LEU A 400 -18.23 11.41 34.48
N GLU A 401 -18.43 12.21 33.43
CA GLU A 401 -18.96 11.69 32.16
C GLU A 401 -17.92 10.84 31.42
N LEU A 402 -16.65 11.23 31.43
CA LEU A 402 -15.55 10.43 30.90
C LEU A 402 -15.36 9.10 31.66
N GLU A 403 -15.53 9.11 32.99
CA GLU A 403 -15.52 7.88 33.78
C GLU A 403 -16.72 6.99 33.44
N ARG A 404 -17.92 7.55 33.24
CA ARG A 404 -19.08 6.79 32.79
C ARG A 404 -18.88 6.16 31.41
N ILE A 405 -18.28 6.90 30.46
CA ILE A 405 -17.98 6.40 29.14
C ILE A 405 -16.94 5.28 29.23
N ARG A 406 -15.89 5.45 30.03
CA ARG A 406 -14.86 4.42 30.26
C ARG A 406 -15.47 3.14 30.87
N GLU A 407 -16.31 3.30 31.90
CA GLU A 407 -16.96 2.17 32.54
C GLU A 407 -17.92 1.44 31.60
N ARG A 408 -18.69 2.19 30.78
CA ARG A 408 -19.55 1.60 29.74
C ARG A 408 -18.75 0.85 28.68
N ASN A 409 -17.64 1.42 28.21
CA ASN A 409 -16.76 0.75 27.25
C ASN A 409 -16.14 -0.51 27.83
N LYS A 410 -15.72 -0.48 29.11
CA LYS A 410 -15.23 -1.66 29.82
C LYS A 410 -16.30 -2.76 29.94
N GLN A 411 -17.55 -2.39 30.23
CA GLN A 411 -18.67 -3.33 30.29
C GLN A 411 -18.99 -3.92 28.91
N LEU A 412 -18.91 -3.12 27.84
CA LEU A 412 -19.07 -3.59 26.46
C LEU A 412 -17.96 -4.58 26.07
N MET A 413 -16.71 -4.28 26.43
CA MET A 413 -15.58 -5.19 26.19
C MET A 413 -15.77 -6.53 26.94
N LEU A 414 -16.21 -6.48 28.20
CA LEU A 414 -16.51 -7.69 28.99
C LEU A 414 -17.68 -8.49 28.42
N LEU A 415 -18.68 -7.83 27.82
CA LEU A 415 -19.79 -8.50 27.15
C LEU A 415 -19.32 -9.21 25.87
N ILE A 416 -18.53 -8.52 25.05
CA ILE A 416 -17.91 -9.09 23.84
C ILE A 416 -17.05 -10.31 24.20
N GLU A 417 -16.24 -10.20 25.26
CA GLU A 417 -15.38 -11.29 25.72
C GLU A 417 -16.20 -12.49 26.24
N ARG A 418 -17.32 -12.23 26.95
CA ARG A 418 -18.24 -13.29 27.38
C ARG A 418 -18.92 -13.98 26.21
N GLU A 419 -19.39 -13.23 25.21
CA GLU A 419 -19.97 -13.81 24.00
C GLU A 419 -18.95 -14.65 23.23
N ARG A 420 -17.70 -14.16 23.12
CA ARG A 420 -16.60 -14.89 22.49
C ARG A 420 -16.33 -16.23 23.21
N ILE A 421 -16.26 -16.20 24.53
CA ILE A 421 -16.07 -17.42 25.35
C ILE A 421 -17.27 -18.36 25.21
N GLN A 422 -18.49 -17.83 25.14
CA GLN A 422 -19.69 -18.67 24.95
C GLN A 422 -19.70 -19.35 23.59
N ARG A 423 -19.42 -18.61 22.51
CA ARG A 423 -19.31 -19.16 21.15
C ARG A 423 -18.23 -20.24 21.08
N PHE A 424 -17.06 -19.98 21.67
CA PHE A 424 -15.98 -20.96 21.74
C PHE A 424 -16.40 -22.24 22.47
N ARG A 425 -17.12 -22.14 23.63
CA ARG A 425 -17.64 -23.28 24.35
C ARG A 425 -18.71 -24.04 23.58
N GLU A 426 -19.55 -23.33 22.84
CA GLU A 426 -20.58 -23.96 21.99
C GLU A 426 -19.96 -24.70 20.80
N GLN A 427 -18.92 -24.15 20.20
CA GLN A 427 -18.15 -24.82 19.16
C GLN A 427 -17.44 -26.07 19.67
N GLN A 428 -16.75 -25.99 20.80
CA GLN A 428 -16.14 -27.18 21.44
C GLN A 428 -17.16 -28.23 21.76
N ARG A 429 -18.33 -27.84 22.24
CA ARG A 429 -19.42 -28.78 22.56
C ARG A 429 -19.98 -29.46 21.30
N LYS A 430 -20.13 -28.72 20.20
CA LYS A 430 -20.53 -29.29 18.90
C LYS A 430 -19.46 -30.23 18.34
N MET A 431 -18.18 -29.91 18.48
CA MET A 431 -17.08 -30.81 18.09
C MET A 431 -17.12 -32.12 18.90
N LEU A 432 -17.29 -32.02 20.22
CA LEU A 432 -17.41 -33.21 21.08
C LEU A 432 -18.69 -34.04 20.80
N GLU A 433 -19.79 -33.39 20.42
CA GLU A 433 -21.03 -34.08 20.01
C GLU A 433 -20.87 -34.79 18.66
N LEU A 434 -20.02 -34.29 17.75
CA LEU A 434 -19.69 -34.95 16.48
C LEU A 434 -18.72 -36.13 16.67
N GLU A 435 -17.81 -36.07 17.65
CA GLU A 435 -16.89 -37.16 17.98
C GLU A 435 -17.57 -38.36 18.65
N VAL A 436 -18.77 -38.18 19.24
CA VAL A 436 -19.54 -39.24 19.91
C VAL A 436 -20.47 -40.01 18.95
N ILE A 437 -20.58 -39.56 17.69
CA ILE A 437 -21.32 -40.32 16.67
C ILE A 437 -20.30 -41.15 15.86
N GLU A 438 -19.62 -42.08 16.50
CA GLU A 438 -19.07 -43.23 15.79
C GLU A 438 -20.22 -44.21 15.51
N PRO A 439 -20.36 -44.71 14.29
CA PRO A 439 -21.24 -45.82 14.04
C PRO A 439 -20.57 -47.07 14.60
N ASP A 440 -21.16 -47.61 15.62
CA ASP A 440 -20.95 -49.00 15.98
C ASP A 440 -21.42 -49.88 14.84
N ASP A 441 -20.55 -50.80 14.45
CA ASP A 441 -20.81 -52.15 13.95
C ASP A 441 -21.56 -52.31 12.59
N GLU A 442 -20.82 -52.69 11.55
CA GLU A 442 -20.90 -54.11 11.05
C GLU A 442 -19.81 -54.35 9.97
#